data_116b469bb1694e90f677488e2b515f3f
#
_entry.id   116b469bb1694e90f677488e2b515f3f
#
_cell.length_a   1.000
_cell.length_b   1.000
_cell.length_c   1.000
_cell.angle_alpha   90.00
_cell.angle_beta   90.00
_cell.angle_gamma   90.00
#
_symmetry.space_group_name_H-M   'P 1'
#
loop_
_entity.id
_entity.type
_entity.pdbx_description
1 polymer ?
#
loop_
_entity_poly.entity_id
_entity_poly.type
_entity_poly.pdbx_seq_one_letter_code
_entity_poly.pdbx_strand_id
1 'polypeptide(L)'
;LLLILAITEQQVIVYSEALSINVAKFDPKFSSGYYECHGVVGCGHSLANDDNHEDDIWMLLTQALNTSRTDELSAITHEFLDIWHDFWESMDVA
;
A
#
# COMPACT_ATOMS: atom_id res chain seq x y z
N LEU A 1 7.62 8.96 10.56
CA LEU A 1 7.61 7.49 10.40
C LEU A 1 6.19 6.95 10.25
N LEU A 2 5.29 7.29 11.13
CA LEU A 2 3.90 6.79 11.10
C LEU A 2 3.17 7.18 9.81
N LEU A 3 3.39 8.38 9.31
CA LEU A 3 2.82 8.85 8.05
C LEU A 3 3.33 8.02 6.86
N ILE A 4 4.65 7.77 6.80
CA ILE A 4 5.24 6.95 5.74
C ILE A 4 4.69 5.52 5.80
N LEU A 5 4.55 4.98 6.98
CA LEU A 5 3.98 3.65 7.16
C LEU A 5 2.52 3.59 6.66
N ALA A 6 1.70 4.60 6.99
CA ALA A 6 0.32 4.68 6.52
C ALA A 6 0.22 4.71 4.99
N ILE A 7 1.07 5.50 4.34
CA ILE A 7 1.12 5.58 2.88
C ILE A 7 1.56 4.24 2.28
N THR A 8 2.56 3.61 2.87
CA THR A 8 3.07 2.31 2.40
C THR A 8 2.00 1.23 2.48
N GLU A 9 1.28 1.13 3.58
CA GLU A 9 0.23 0.14 3.75
C GLU A 9 -0.89 0.34 2.73
N GLN A 10 -1.27 1.57 2.46
CA GLN A 10 -2.27 1.87 1.45
C GLN A 10 -1.79 1.47 0.04
N GLN A 11 -0.54 1.71 -0.27
CA GLN A 11 0.02 1.34 -1.58
C GLN A 11 0.15 -0.17 -1.75
N VAL A 12 0.48 -0.92 -0.70
CA VAL A 12 0.58 -2.38 -0.77
C VAL A 12 -0.74 -3.01 -1.20
N ILE A 13 -1.86 -2.48 -0.76
CA ILE A 13 -3.18 -2.95 -1.19
C ILE A 13 -3.32 -2.87 -2.71
N VAL A 14 -2.98 -1.71 -3.28
CA VAL A 14 -3.09 -1.46 -4.72
C VAL A 14 -2.13 -2.32 -5.53
N TYR A 15 -0.88 -2.43 -5.10
CA TYR A 15 0.11 -3.27 -5.81
C TYR A 15 -0.26 -4.73 -5.77
N SER A 16 -0.70 -5.21 -4.61
CA SER A 16 -0.99 -6.63 -4.43
C SER A 16 -2.13 -7.07 -5.33
N GLU A 17 -3.12 -6.21 -5.53
CA GLU A 17 -4.17 -6.48 -6.50
C GLU A 17 -3.61 -6.60 -7.92
N ALA A 18 -2.84 -5.62 -8.36
CA ALA A 18 -2.25 -5.60 -9.69
C ALA A 18 -1.29 -6.77 -9.92
N LEU A 19 -0.46 -7.08 -8.93
CA LEU A 19 0.48 -8.21 -9.01
C LEU A 19 -0.25 -9.54 -9.03
N SER A 20 -1.30 -9.70 -8.24
CA SER A 20 -2.13 -10.90 -8.25
C SER A 20 -2.68 -11.19 -9.65
N ILE A 21 -3.22 -10.19 -10.31
CA ILE A 21 -3.74 -10.32 -11.67
C ILE A 21 -2.64 -10.70 -12.64
N ASN A 22 -1.47 -10.09 -12.54
CA ASN A 22 -0.38 -10.32 -13.46
C ASN A 22 0.30 -11.67 -13.27
N VAL A 23 0.56 -12.09 -12.04
CA VAL A 23 1.18 -13.40 -11.79
C VAL A 23 0.26 -14.55 -12.14
N ALA A 24 -1.06 -14.36 -12.05
CA ALA A 24 -2.04 -15.37 -12.44
C ALA A 24 -1.99 -15.70 -13.93
N LYS A 25 -1.45 -14.80 -14.75
CA LYS A 25 -1.26 -15.04 -16.18
C LYS A 25 -0.20 -16.09 -16.47
N PHE A 26 0.77 -16.28 -15.57
CA PHE A 26 1.78 -17.34 -15.68
C PHE A 26 1.23 -18.67 -15.15
N ASP A 27 0.71 -18.65 -13.93
CA ASP A 27 0.10 -19.80 -13.29
C ASP A 27 -0.84 -19.28 -12.19
N PRO A 28 -2.14 -19.63 -12.25
CA PRO A 28 -3.12 -19.18 -11.26
C PRO A 28 -2.73 -19.43 -9.81
N LYS A 29 -1.94 -20.47 -9.53
CA LYS A 29 -1.48 -20.78 -8.18
C LYS A 29 -0.59 -19.69 -7.57
N PHE A 30 0.07 -18.88 -8.40
CA PHE A 30 0.93 -17.80 -7.91
C PHE A 30 0.15 -16.61 -7.37
N SER A 31 -1.11 -16.48 -7.75
CA SER A 31 -1.96 -15.40 -7.23
C SER A 31 -2.58 -15.72 -5.88
N SER A 32 -2.56 -16.98 -5.46
CA SER A 32 -3.07 -17.39 -4.16
C SER A 32 -2.08 -17.06 -3.03
N GLY A 33 -2.57 -17.09 -1.79
CA GLY A 33 -1.75 -16.86 -0.62
C GLY A 33 -1.41 -15.39 -0.42
N TYR A 34 -0.15 -15.01 -0.60
CA TYR A 34 0.33 -13.66 -0.28
C TYR A 34 -0.48 -12.57 -0.96
N TYR A 35 -0.58 -12.60 -2.28
CA TYR A 35 -1.25 -11.54 -3.04
C TYR A 35 -2.75 -11.49 -2.77
N GLU A 36 -3.36 -12.65 -2.62
CA GLU A 36 -4.78 -12.75 -2.32
C GLU A 36 -5.11 -12.15 -0.96
N CYS A 37 -4.21 -12.33 0.02
CA CYS A 37 -4.39 -11.84 1.38
C CYS A 37 -3.92 -10.39 1.59
N HIS A 38 -3.26 -9.78 0.59
CA HIS A 38 -2.67 -8.46 0.69
C HIS A 38 -3.24 -7.45 -0.31
N GLY A 39 -4.53 -7.41 -0.46
CA GLY A 39 -5.16 -6.40 -1.29
C GLY A 39 -6.28 -6.90 -2.19
N VAL A 40 -6.37 -8.20 -2.42
CA VAL A 40 -7.43 -8.77 -3.24
C VAL A 40 -8.64 -9.08 -2.39
N VAL A 41 -9.77 -8.56 -2.79
CA VAL A 41 -11.06 -8.85 -2.14
C VAL A 41 -11.36 -10.34 -2.24
N GLY A 42 -11.69 -10.94 -1.11
CA GLY A 42 -12.09 -12.35 -1.08
C GLY A 42 -11.06 -13.30 -0.48
N CYS A 43 -10.05 -12.78 0.19
CA CYS A 43 -9.11 -13.61 0.93
C CYS A 43 -9.77 -14.31 2.11
N GLY A 44 -10.25 -15.53 1.90
CA GLY A 44 -10.82 -16.35 2.95
C GLY A 44 -11.99 -15.69 3.68
N HIS A 45 -11.95 -15.72 5.00
CA HIS A 45 -13.04 -15.27 5.87
C HIS A 45 -12.83 -13.88 6.45
N SER A 46 -11.76 -13.21 6.08
CA SER A 46 -11.42 -11.91 6.64
C SER A 46 -11.10 -10.93 5.52
N LEU A 47 -11.08 -9.66 5.87
CA LEU A 47 -10.50 -8.63 5.04
C LEU A 47 -9.03 -8.96 4.78
N ALA A 48 -8.48 -8.48 3.69
CA ALA A 48 -7.05 -8.57 3.44
C ALA A 48 -6.28 -8.00 4.64
N ASN A 49 -5.15 -8.61 4.98
CA ASN A 49 -4.38 -8.20 6.17
C ASN A 49 -3.99 -6.72 6.12
N ASP A 50 -3.66 -6.22 4.95
CA ASP A 50 -3.24 -4.83 4.79
C ASP A 50 -4.38 -3.84 4.98
N ASP A 51 -5.62 -4.22 4.70
CA ASP A 51 -6.80 -3.39 4.98
C ASP A 51 -6.92 -3.13 6.48
N ASN A 52 -6.70 -4.15 7.31
CA ASN A 52 -6.71 -4.00 8.76
C ASN A 52 -5.52 -3.18 9.25
N HIS A 53 -4.34 -3.41 8.68
CA HIS A 53 -3.13 -2.64 9.02
C HIS A 53 -3.32 -1.17 8.66
N GLU A 54 -3.90 -0.89 7.50
CA GLU A 54 -4.18 0.47 7.08
C GLU A 54 -5.09 1.18 8.09
N ASP A 55 -6.22 0.57 8.44
CA ASP A 55 -7.17 1.15 9.37
C ASP A 55 -6.54 1.46 10.73
N ASP A 56 -5.77 0.52 11.26
CA ASP A 56 -5.09 0.67 12.54
C ASP A 56 -4.07 1.81 12.50
N ILE A 57 -3.30 1.91 11.42
CA ILE A 57 -2.27 2.94 11.26
C ILE A 57 -2.92 4.31 11.09
N TRP A 58 -3.99 4.42 10.30
CA TRP A 58 -4.71 5.67 10.13
C TRP A 58 -5.33 6.15 11.45
N MET A 59 -5.82 5.23 12.26
CA MET A 59 -6.33 5.55 13.60
C MET A 59 -5.23 6.12 14.49
N LEU A 60 -4.06 5.47 14.51
CA LEU A 60 -2.90 5.94 15.27
C LEU A 60 -2.40 7.30 14.75
N LEU A 61 -2.33 7.46 13.44
CA LEU A 61 -1.90 8.72 12.82
C LEU A 61 -2.84 9.86 13.17
N THR A 62 -4.14 9.62 13.16
CA THR A 62 -5.15 10.62 13.53
C THR A 62 -4.96 11.10 14.98
N GLN A 63 -4.61 10.20 15.88
CA GLN A 63 -4.33 10.55 17.28
C GLN A 63 -3.01 11.30 17.47
N ALA A 64 -2.02 10.99 16.63
CA ALA A 64 -0.68 11.57 16.71
C ALA A 64 -0.53 12.86 15.89
N LEU A 65 -1.51 13.18 15.06
CA LEU A 65 -1.41 14.28 14.11
C LEU A 65 -1.32 15.62 14.83
N ASN A 66 -0.31 16.39 14.48
CA ASN A 66 -0.15 17.77 14.93
C ASN A 66 -0.45 18.72 13.78
N THR A 67 -1.55 19.45 13.88
CA THR A 67 -2.02 20.34 12.81
C THR A 67 -1.07 21.51 12.52
N SER A 68 -0.19 21.86 13.45
CA SER A 68 0.84 22.89 13.21
C SER A 68 1.94 22.43 12.25
N ARG A 69 2.01 21.15 11.94
CA ARG A 69 3.00 20.55 11.05
C ARG A 69 2.40 20.11 9.71
N THR A 70 1.21 20.59 9.36
CA THR A 70 0.50 20.16 8.16
C THR A 70 1.32 20.36 6.89
N ASP A 71 1.97 21.53 6.73
CA ASP A 71 2.77 21.84 5.55
C ASP A 71 3.99 20.91 5.45
N GLU A 72 4.66 20.65 6.56
CA GLU A 72 5.78 19.71 6.62
C GLU A 72 5.35 18.29 6.27
N LEU A 73 4.24 17.85 6.82
CA LEU A 73 3.70 16.50 6.56
C LEU A 73 3.27 16.35 5.09
N SER A 74 2.66 17.39 4.53
CA SER A 74 2.30 17.42 3.11
C SER A 74 3.53 17.31 2.21
N ALA A 75 4.61 18.05 2.51
CA ALA A 75 5.84 17.99 1.76
C ALA A 75 6.49 16.60 1.81
N ILE A 76 6.52 15.98 2.98
CA ILE A 76 7.04 14.62 3.16
C ILE A 76 6.23 13.61 2.34
N THR A 77 4.91 13.75 2.35
CA THR A 77 4.01 12.87 1.59
C THR A 77 4.29 12.96 0.09
N HIS A 78 4.39 14.18 -0.45
CA HIS A 78 4.69 14.37 -1.87
C HIS A 78 6.05 13.82 -2.25
N GLU A 79 7.08 14.09 -1.45
CA GLU A 79 8.42 13.57 -1.70
C GLU A 79 8.43 12.03 -1.72
N PHE A 80 7.75 11.40 -0.77
CA PHE A 80 7.67 9.95 -0.70
C PHE A 80 6.94 9.34 -1.89
N LEU A 81 5.83 9.95 -2.31
CA LEU A 81 5.09 9.51 -3.48
C LEU A 81 5.89 9.70 -4.78
N ASP A 82 6.65 10.79 -4.89
CA ASP A 82 7.53 11.02 -6.04
C ASP A 82 8.63 9.97 -6.13
N ILE A 83 9.21 9.57 -5.00
CA ILE A 83 10.20 8.48 -4.93
C ILE A 83 9.59 7.16 -5.44
N TRP A 84 8.37 6.83 -5.01
CA TRP A 84 7.67 5.66 -5.49
C TRP A 84 7.36 5.71 -6.98
N HIS A 85 6.91 6.85 -7.45
CA HIS A 85 6.63 7.06 -8.87
C HIS A 85 7.89 6.85 -9.71
N ASP A 86 8.99 7.47 -9.31
CA ASP A 86 10.29 7.33 -10.01
C ASP A 86 10.78 5.87 -9.99
N PHE A 87 10.60 5.19 -8.87
CA PHE A 87 10.93 3.76 -8.76
C PHE A 87 10.16 2.94 -9.79
N TRP A 88 8.82 3.11 -9.85
CA TRP A 88 8.00 2.34 -10.78
C TRP A 88 8.29 2.70 -12.23
N GLU A 89 8.53 3.95 -12.54
CA GLU A 89 8.94 4.35 -13.89
C GLU A 89 10.28 3.73 -14.29
N SER A 90 11.22 3.63 -13.37
CA SER A 90 12.51 3.00 -13.63
C SER A 90 12.39 1.50 -13.93
N MET A 91 11.34 0.86 -13.46
CA MET A 91 11.05 -0.55 -13.71
C MET A 91 10.31 -0.79 -15.04
N ASP A 92 9.72 0.25 -15.61
CA ASP A 92 9.04 0.20 -16.90
C ASP A 92 10.07 0.28 -18.03
N VAL A 93 10.66 -0.85 -18.35
CA VAL A 93 11.66 -0.97 -19.41
C VAL A 93 10.93 -1.32 -20.68
N ALA A 94 10.92 -0.40 -21.59
CA ALA A 94 10.32 -0.61 -22.90
C ALA A 94 11.05 -1.65 -23.75
#